data_6705dd73ad8b044728c7609537c98f3d
#
_entry.id   6705dd73ad8b044728c7609537c98f3d
#
_cell.length_a   1.000
_cell.length_b   1.000
_cell.length_c   1.000
_cell.angle_alpha   90.00
_cell.angle_beta   90.00
_cell.angle_gamma   90.00
#
_symmetry.space_group_name_H-M   'P 1'
#
loop_
_entity.id
_entity.type
_entity.pdbx_description
1 polymer ?
#
loop_
_entity_poly.entity_id
_entity_poly.type
_entity_poly.pdbx_seq_one_letter_code
_entity_poly.pdbx_strand_id
1 'polypeptide(L)'
;MLKSKTMNIGLVLSGGGMRGAAHIGAIKALEEHGIYPTHVAGTSAGAIVGALYASGYKWDDILKFFKSTSVLDFTKYAIRKPGLLDADKFYNSFKKYFPEDNFSILKKDLQITATNILNGDLVVFNKGELIKPILASAAFPGVFSPVKINNSYYVDGGTLNNFPVELLKKQCDKIIGIYVNALDTIDIKELKHSHHVAERAFKLKSVKEDYVKFKKCDLLVCPKGLDKYGTFDKKNLKHIFDSGYNTTIDALKTFDITKNLNKISN
;
A
#
# COMPACT_ATOMS: atom_id res chain seq x y z
N MET A 1 3.50 -38.17 -12.50
CA MET A 1 3.43 -37.27 -11.35
C MET A 1 2.86 -35.94 -11.82
N LEU A 2 1.60 -35.66 -11.52
CA LEU A 2 1.00 -34.35 -11.75
C LEU A 2 1.73 -33.37 -10.82
N LYS A 3 2.47 -32.41 -11.38
CA LYS A 3 3.00 -31.27 -10.59
C LYS A 3 1.79 -30.57 -9.96
N SER A 4 1.66 -30.58 -8.66
CA SER A 4 0.68 -29.76 -7.96
C SER A 4 0.89 -28.32 -8.43
N LYS A 5 -0.10 -27.73 -9.09
CA LYS A 5 -0.05 -26.33 -9.49
C LYS A 5 0.07 -25.50 -8.23
N THR A 6 1.19 -24.84 -8.04
CA THR A 6 1.38 -23.89 -6.91
C THR A 6 0.32 -22.81 -7.03
N MET A 7 -0.43 -22.60 -5.95
CA MET A 7 -1.50 -21.60 -5.90
C MET A 7 -0.90 -20.19 -5.95
N ASN A 8 -1.39 -19.36 -6.86
CA ASN A 8 -1.04 -17.94 -6.92
C ASN A 8 -1.90 -17.16 -5.91
N ILE A 9 -1.26 -16.59 -4.90
CA ILE A 9 -1.91 -15.78 -3.88
C ILE A 9 -1.58 -14.31 -4.14
N GLY A 10 -2.62 -13.50 -4.36
CA GLY A 10 -2.52 -12.06 -4.52
C GLY A 10 -2.65 -11.33 -3.18
N LEU A 11 -1.80 -10.35 -2.94
CA LEU A 11 -1.84 -9.44 -1.80
C LEU A 11 -2.08 -8.02 -2.30
N VAL A 12 -3.22 -7.44 -1.92
CA VAL A 12 -3.57 -6.06 -2.27
C VAL A 12 -3.42 -5.16 -1.05
N LEU A 13 -2.60 -4.12 -1.19
CA LEU A 13 -2.26 -3.18 -0.12
C LEU A 13 -2.74 -1.77 -0.48
N SER A 14 -3.70 -1.25 0.27
CA SER A 14 -4.22 0.11 0.05
C SER A 14 -3.22 1.20 0.42
N GLY A 15 -3.44 2.41 -0.09
CA GLY A 15 -2.78 3.60 0.44
C GLY A 15 -3.24 3.92 1.86
N GLY A 16 -2.46 4.76 2.56
CA GLY A 16 -2.82 5.16 3.93
C GLY A 16 -1.70 5.82 4.75
N GLY A 17 -0.59 6.23 4.15
CA GLY A 17 0.53 6.88 4.86
C GLY A 17 1.09 5.99 5.97
N MET A 18 1.27 6.52 7.19
CA MET A 18 1.78 5.77 8.33
C MET A 18 0.89 4.61 8.76
N ARG A 19 -0.41 4.62 8.41
CA ARG A 19 -1.31 3.47 8.61
C ARG A 19 -0.87 2.23 7.84
N GLY A 20 0.03 2.39 6.86
CA GLY A 20 0.73 1.29 6.19
C GLY A 20 1.50 0.34 7.11
N ALA A 21 1.82 0.76 8.34
CA ALA A 21 2.38 -0.15 9.35
C ALA A 21 1.43 -1.33 9.67
N ALA A 22 0.12 -1.17 9.49
CA ALA A 22 -0.84 -2.26 9.63
C ALA A 22 -0.69 -3.33 8.53
N HIS A 23 -0.26 -2.95 7.31
CA HIS A 23 0.09 -3.93 6.28
C HIS A 23 1.23 -4.84 6.74
N ILE A 24 2.23 -4.28 7.43
CA ILE A 24 3.38 -5.03 7.93
C ILE A 24 2.95 -6.03 9.01
N GLY A 25 2.09 -5.59 9.93
CA GLY A 25 1.49 -6.47 10.93
C GLY A 25 0.68 -7.61 10.30
N ALA A 26 -0.11 -7.29 9.27
CA ALA A 26 -0.87 -8.28 8.53
C ALA A 26 0.02 -9.29 7.78
N ILE A 27 1.08 -8.84 7.13
CA ILE A 27 2.07 -9.72 6.47
C ILE A 27 2.68 -10.69 7.48
N LYS A 28 3.09 -10.20 8.67
CA LYS A 28 3.60 -11.05 9.75
C LYS A 28 2.59 -12.15 10.11
N ALA A 29 1.34 -11.80 10.33
CA ALA A 29 0.29 -12.74 10.70
C ALA A 29 0.02 -13.77 9.60
N LEU A 30 0.01 -13.37 8.32
CA LEU A 30 -0.12 -14.28 7.18
C LEU A 30 1.02 -15.30 7.12
N GLU A 31 2.28 -14.84 7.25
CA GLU A 31 3.46 -15.70 7.21
C GLU A 31 3.49 -16.70 8.37
N GLU A 32 3.10 -16.29 9.59
CA GLU A 32 2.98 -17.17 10.76
C GLU A 32 1.90 -18.26 10.58
N HIS A 33 0.94 -18.05 9.66
CA HIS A 33 -0.07 -19.04 9.29
C HIS A 33 0.26 -19.77 7.98
N GLY A 34 1.51 -19.69 7.51
CA GLY A 34 1.96 -20.39 6.31
C GLY A 34 1.42 -19.83 5.00
N ILE A 35 0.89 -18.60 5.01
CA ILE A 35 0.35 -17.94 3.82
C ILE A 35 1.39 -16.97 3.26
N TYR A 36 1.93 -17.29 2.08
CA TYR A 36 2.99 -16.55 1.41
C TYR A 36 2.48 -16.03 0.05
N PRO A 37 1.99 -14.78 -0.03
CA PRO A 37 1.59 -14.16 -1.29
C PRO A 37 2.70 -14.18 -2.33
N THR A 38 2.32 -14.44 -3.59
CA THR A 38 3.23 -14.52 -4.75
C THR A 38 3.13 -13.28 -5.64
N HIS A 39 1.99 -12.61 -5.63
CA HIS A 39 1.69 -11.40 -6.41
C HIS A 39 1.25 -10.29 -5.47
N VAL A 40 1.73 -9.09 -5.72
CA VAL A 40 1.45 -7.92 -4.87
C VAL A 40 0.94 -6.77 -5.74
N ALA A 41 -0.12 -6.10 -5.32
CA ALA A 41 -0.56 -4.83 -5.88
C ALA A 41 -0.67 -3.80 -4.77
N GLY A 42 -0.08 -2.63 -4.95
CA GLY A 42 -0.04 -1.61 -3.92
C GLY A 42 -0.18 -0.18 -4.43
N THR A 43 -0.72 0.67 -3.57
CA THR A 43 -0.87 2.10 -3.77
C THR A 43 -0.25 2.85 -2.61
N SER A 44 0.52 3.93 -2.86
CA SER A 44 1.06 4.81 -1.81
C SER A 44 1.88 4.02 -0.77
N ALA A 45 1.53 4.09 0.50
CA ALA A 45 2.14 3.30 1.56
C ALA A 45 2.11 1.79 1.27
N GLY A 46 1.03 1.30 0.63
CA GLY A 46 0.91 -0.09 0.18
C GLY A 46 1.90 -0.44 -0.92
N ALA A 47 2.26 0.51 -1.80
CA ALA A 47 3.31 0.33 -2.80
C ALA A 47 4.69 0.21 -2.15
N ILE A 48 4.98 1.02 -1.13
CA ILE A 48 6.24 0.96 -0.36
C ILE A 48 6.37 -0.40 0.35
N VAL A 49 5.36 -0.80 1.13
CA VAL A 49 5.36 -2.09 1.83
C VAL A 49 5.43 -3.25 0.84
N GLY A 50 4.64 -3.16 -0.24
CA GLY A 50 4.59 -4.18 -1.29
C GLY A 50 5.93 -4.36 -2.00
N ALA A 51 6.64 -3.28 -2.31
CA ALA A 51 7.96 -3.33 -2.96
C ALA A 51 9.01 -3.97 -2.05
N LEU A 52 9.07 -3.58 -0.79
CA LEU A 52 9.98 -4.19 0.18
C LEU A 52 9.66 -5.68 0.37
N TYR A 53 8.39 -6.03 0.51
CA TYR A 53 7.96 -7.42 0.62
C TYR A 53 8.25 -8.24 -0.64
N ALA A 54 8.00 -7.68 -1.82
CA ALA A 54 8.29 -8.33 -3.09
C ALA A 54 9.80 -8.55 -3.32
N SER A 55 10.65 -7.69 -2.78
CA SER A 55 12.11 -7.87 -2.76
C SER A 55 12.57 -8.98 -1.80
N GLY A 56 11.70 -9.45 -0.92
CA GLY A 56 11.99 -10.51 0.05
C GLY A 56 12.48 -10.03 1.41
N TYR A 57 12.30 -8.74 1.72
CA TYR A 57 12.50 -8.24 3.09
C TYR A 57 11.46 -8.86 4.02
N LYS A 58 11.90 -9.23 5.22
CA LYS A 58 11.00 -9.72 6.28
C LYS A 58 10.23 -8.57 6.90
N TRP A 59 9.10 -8.88 7.55
CA TRP A 59 8.24 -7.89 8.18
C TRP A 59 8.98 -6.96 9.16
N ASP A 60 9.98 -7.46 9.90
CA ASP A 60 10.76 -6.66 10.86
C ASP A 60 11.70 -5.65 10.17
N ASP A 61 12.28 -6.00 9.02
CA ASP A 61 13.10 -5.08 8.21
C ASP A 61 12.22 -4.00 7.57
N ILE A 62 11.02 -4.37 7.08
CA ILE A 62 10.03 -3.40 6.57
C ILE A 62 9.61 -2.45 7.69
N LEU A 63 9.39 -2.94 8.90
CA LEU A 63 9.04 -2.11 10.05
C LEU A 63 10.21 -1.19 10.47
N LYS A 64 11.46 -1.65 10.40
CA LYS A 64 12.66 -0.83 10.61
C LYS A 64 12.73 0.30 9.57
N PHE A 65 12.43 -0.01 8.29
CA PHE A 65 12.35 1.02 7.25
C PHE A 65 11.34 2.11 7.63
N PHE A 66 10.11 1.76 8.01
CA PHE A 66 9.08 2.74 8.43
C PHE A 66 9.50 3.56 9.65
N LYS A 67 10.24 2.96 10.60
CA LYS A 67 10.76 3.67 11.79
C LYS A 67 11.89 4.63 11.44
N SER A 68 12.82 4.23 10.59
CA SER A 68 14.08 4.96 10.34
C SER A 68 13.96 5.98 9.22
N THR A 69 13.07 5.77 8.25
CA THR A 69 13.03 6.57 7.04
C THR A 69 12.21 7.83 7.23
N SER A 70 12.81 8.97 6.90
CA SER A 70 12.14 10.28 6.95
C SER A 70 11.20 10.52 5.77
N VAL A 71 11.09 9.59 4.83
CA VAL A 71 10.17 9.69 3.67
C VAL A 71 8.71 9.90 4.11
N LEU A 72 8.36 9.41 5.30
CA LEU A 72 7.03 9.58 5.88
C LEU A 72 7.00 10.64 7.00
N ASP A 73 8.10 11.37 7.19
CA ASP A 73 8.22 12.44 8.19
C ASP A 73 8.19 13.82 7.50
N PHE A 74 7.03 14.15 6.98
CA PHE A 74 6.81 15.37 6.19
C PHE A 74 6.78 16.65 7.02
N THR A 75 6.66 16.54 8.31
CA THR A 75 6.54 17.69 9.22
C THR A 75 7.77 18.58 9.23
N LYS A 76 8.94 18.04 8.91
CA LYS A 76 10.20 18.80 8.87
C LYS A 76 10.42 19.56 7.57
N TYR A 77 9.73 19.24 6.48
CA TYR A 77 9.99 19.77 5.14
C TYR A 77 8.86 20.67 4.59
N ALA A 78 7.64 20.53 5.08
CA ALA A 78 6.47 21.24 4.59
C ALA A 78 6.40 22.73 4.98
N ILE A 79 7.32 23.25 5.81
CA ILE A 79 7.19 24.59 6.44
C ILE A 79 7.68 25.74 5.56
N ARG A 80 8.41 25.51 4.46
CA ARG A 80 9.04 26.61 3.71
C ARG A 80 8.80 26.69 2.20
N LYS A 81 8.23 25.68 1.54
CA LYS A 81 7.82 25.78 0.10
C LYS A 81 6.62 24.85 -0.14
N PRO A 82 5.46 25.34 -0.59
CA PRO A 82 4.32 24.51 -0.93
C PRO A 82 4.69 23.56 -2.10
N GLY A 83 4.68 22.24 -1.83
CA GLY A 83 4.76 21.22 -2.86
C GLY A 83 6.15 20.86 -3.42
N LEU A 84 7.25 21.20 -2.73
CA LEU A 84 8.60 20.90 -3.23
C LEU A 84 9.42 20.09 -2.21
N LEU A 85 9.00 18.85 -1.96
CA LEU A 85 9.91 17.87 -1.40
C LEU A 85 10.73 17.28 -2.54
N ASP A 86 12.05 17.38 -2.39
CA ASP A 86 13.02 16.90 -3.35
C ASP A 86 12.96 15.37 -3.44
N ALA A 87 12.33 14.87 -4.51
CA ALA A 87 12.20 13.43 -4.75
C ALA A 87 13.57 12.72 -4.76
N ASP A 88 14.64 13.42 -5.14
CA ASP A 88 16.00 12.86 -5.21
C ASP A 88 16.55 12.50 -3.82
N LYS A 89 16.19 13.25 -2.78
CA LYS A 89 16.58 12.90 -1.40
C LYS A 89 15.97 11.57 -0.93
N PHE A 90 14.72 11.34 -1.32
CA PHE A 90 14.04 10.09 -1.00
C PHE A 90 14.54 8.94 -1.88
N TYR A 91 14.87 9.20 -3.13
CA TYR A 91 15.46 8.23 -4.04
C TYR A 91 16.69 7.55 -3.40
N ASN A 92 17.63 8.32 -2.86
CA ASN A 92 18.81 7.78 -2.20
C ASN A 92 18.50 6.92 -0.96
N SER A 93 17.42 7.23 -0.25
CA SER A 93 16.96 6.41 0.87
C SER A 93 16.44 5.05 0.40
N PHE A 94 15.70 5.02 -0.71
CA PHE A 94 15.23 3.78 -1.32
C PHE A 94 16.35 2.98 -2.00
N LYS A 95 17.36 3.65 -2.58
CA LYS A 95 18.50 3.00 -3.24
C LYS A 95 19.28 2.05 -2.32
N LYS A 96 19.26 2.30 -1.00
CA LYS A 96 19.84 1.39 0.00
C LYS A 96 19.12 0.05 0.09
N TYR A 97 17.81 0.03 -0.18
CA TYR A 97 16.95 -1.16 -0.14
C TYR A 97 16.76 -1.79 -1.52
N PHE A 98 16.90 -1.01 -2.58
CA PHE A 98 16.76 -1.45 -3.97
C PHE A 98 18.03 -1.06 -4.76
N PRO A 99 19.17 -1.73 -4.52
CA PRO A 99 20.45 -1.34 -5.13
C PRO A 99 20.44 -1.45 -6.66
N GLU A 100 19.69 -2.36 -7.24
CA GLU A 100 19.59 -2.54 -8.69
C GLU A 100 18.46 -1.70 -9.33
N ASP A 101 17.57 -1.08 -8.54
CA ASP A 101 16.48 -0.24 -9.01
C ASP A 101 15.71 -0.77 -10.23
N ASN A 102 15.31 -2.03 -10.18
CA ASN A 102 14.57 -2.65 -11.28
C ASN A 102 13.53 -3.65 -10.76
N PHE A 103 12.36 -3.69 -11.38
CA PHE A 103 11.32 -4.69 -11.06
C PHE A 103 11.79 -6.12 -11.29
N SER A 104 12.73 -6.37 -12.22
CA SER A 104 13.19 -7.70 -12.57
C SER A 104 13.91 -8.44 -11.44
N ILE A 105 14.42 -7.73 -10.43
CA ILE A 105 15.09 -8.33 -9.27
C ILE A 105 14.14 -8.81 -8.19
N LEU A 106 12.87 -8.46 -8.29
CA LEU A 106 11.87 -8.79 -7.28
C LEU A 106 11.61 -10.29 -7.24
N LYS A 107 11.46 -10.83 -6.05
CA LYS A 107 11.14 -12.26 -5.81
C LYS A 107 9.67 -12.59 -6.00
N LYS A 108 8.82 -11.55 -6.08
CA LYS A 108 7.36 -11.67 -6.27
C LYS A 108 6.94 -10.66 -7.33
N ASP A 109 5.87 -10.99 -8.06
CA ASP A 109 5.28 -10.05 -9.01
C ASP A 109 4.71 -8.84 -8.27
N LEU A 110 5.05 -7.63 -8.72
CA LEU A 110 4.62 -6.37 -8.11
C LEU A 110 3.97 -5.46 -9.14
N GLN A 111 2.83 -4.89 -8.76
CA GLN A 111 2.14 -3.85 -9.51
C GLN A 111 1.95 -2.62 -8.63
N ILE A 112 2.41 -1.47 -9.10
CA ILE A 112 2.33 -0.18 -8.39
C ILE A 112 1.44 0.76 -9.18
N THR A 113 0.44 1.36 -8.55
CA THR A 113 -0.42 2.37 -9.17
C THR A 113 0.13 3.77 -8.93
N ALA A 114 0.06 4.63 -9.95
CA ALA A 114 0.23 6.07 -9.83
C ALA A 114 -0.74 6.80 -10.77
N THR A 115 -1.01 8.06 -10.51
CA THR A 115 -1.88 8.89 -11.34
C THR A 115 -1.05 9.84 -12.17
N ASN A 116 -1.19 9.79 -13.49
CA ASN A 116 -0.61 10.79 -14.38
C ASN A 116 -1.40 12.09 -14.23
N ILE A 117 -0.77 13.13 -13.65
CA ILE A 117 -1.47 14.38 -13.35
C ILE A 117 -1.71 15.24 -14.59
N LEU A 118 -1.03 14.98 -15.71
CA LEU A 118 -1.17 15.78 -16.93
C LEU A 118 -2.42 15.41 -17.73
N ASN A 119 -2.79 14.11 -17.73
CA ASN A 119 -3.91 13.59 -18.55
C ASN A 119 -4.99 12.89 -17.74
N GLY A 120 -4.78 12.68 -16.43
CA GLY A 120 -5.75 12.02 -15.56
C GLY A 120 -5.79 10.49 -15.66
N ASP A 121 -4.82 9.84 -16.28
CA ASP A 121 -4.80 8.39 -16.40
C ASP A 121 -4.24 7.71 -15.14
N LEU A 122 -4.87 6.58 -14.78
CA LEU A 122 -4.28 5.63 -13.86
C LEU A 122 -3.20 4.83 -14.59
N VAL A 123 -1.98 4.85 -14.07
CA VAL A 123 -0.86 4.11 -14.62
C VAL A 123 -0.42 3.01 -13.65
N VAL A 124 -0.15 1.81 -14.19
CA VAL A 124 0.34 0.66 -13.43
C VAL A 124 1.78 0.38 -13.86
N PHE A 125 2.69 0.47 -12.91
CA PHE A 125 4.10 0.12 -13.10
C PHE A 125 4.37 -1.30 -12.61
N ASN A 126 5.00 -2.12 -13.44
CA ASN A 126 5.37 -3.51 -13.13
C ASN A 126 6.67 -3.97 -13.81
N LYS A 127 7.40 -3.05 -14.44
CA LYS A 127 8.68 -3.30 -15.12
C LYS A 127 9.52 -2.04 -15.21
N GLY A 128 10.81 -2.21 -15.49
CA GLY A 128 11.79 -1.13 -15.59
C GLY A 128 12.23 -0.61 -14.21
N GLU A 129 12.50 0.70 -14.11
CA GLU A 129 12.90 1.33 -12.85
C GLU A 129 11.84 1.13 -11.76
N LEU A 130 12.26 0.83 -10.52
CA LEU A 130 11.39 0.53 -9.41
C LEU A 130 11.16 1.73 -8.46
N ILE A 131 12.22 2.48 -8.17
CA ILE A 131 12.19 3.50 -7.12
C ILE A 131 11.31 4.68 -7.51
N LYS A 132 11.44 5.20 -8.74
CA LYS A 132 10.59 6.31 -9.19
C LYS A 132 9.09 5.98 -9.18
N PRO A 133 8.63 4.80 -9.65
CA PRO A 133 7.25 4.36 -9.47
C PRO A 133 6.78 4.31 -7.99
N ILE A 134 7.62 3.83 -7.07
CA ILE A 134 7.29 3.85 -5.63
C ILE A 134 7.10 5.30 -5.15
N LEU A 135 8.02 6.19 -5.49
CA LEU A 135 7.95 7.61 -5.11
C LEU A 135 6.73 8.29 -5.73
N ALA A 136 6.43 8.02 -7.00
CA ALA A 136 5.26 8.53 -7.70
C ALA A 136 3.95 8.08 -7.03
N SER A 137 3.87 6.78 -6.70
CA SER A 137 2.73 6.21 -5.99
C SER A 137 2.50 6.84 -4.61
N ALA A 138 3.56 7.29 -3.95
CA ALA A 138 3.52 7.89 -2.62
C ALA A 138 3.51 9.44 -2.64
N ALA A 139 3.50 10.05 -3.82
CA ALA A 139 3.52 11.51 -3.98
C ALA A 139 2.12 12.12 -3.71
N PHE A 140 1.71 12.16 -2.43
CA PHE A 140 0.40 12.68 -2.01
C PHE A 140 0.23 14.15 -2.43
N PRO A 141 -0.85 14.51 -3.18
CA PRO A 141 -1.09 15.86 -3.66
C PRO A 141 -1.16 16.90 -2.53
N GLY A 142 -0.55 18.06 -2.75
CA GLY A 142 -0.50 19.14 -1.75
C GLY A 142 0.62 18.99 -0.71
N VAL A 143 1.25 17.82 -0.63
CA VAL A 143 2.40 17.57 0.25
C VAL A 143 3.67 17.38 -0.56
N PHE A 144 3.62 16.55 -1.60
CA PHE A 144 4.75 16.27 -2.50
C PHE A 144 4.58 16.91 -3.86
N SER A 145 5.73 17.23 -4.48
CA SER A 145 5.75 17.53 -5.90
C SER A 145 5.44 16.28 -6.72
N PRO A 146 4.80 16.44 -7.88
CA PRO A 146 4.67 15.34 -8.83
C PRO A 146 6.05 14.78 -9.23
N VAL A 147 6.16 13.47 -9.29
CA VAL A 147 7.39 12.77 -9.68
C VAL A 147 7.47 12.67 -11.20
N LYS A 148 8.59 13.13 -11.77
CA LYS A 148 8.82 13.02 -13.21
C LYS A 148 9.34 11.64 -13.57
N ILE A 149 8.62 10.93 -14.45
CA ILE A 149 9.06 9.68 -15.07
C ILE A 149 8.92 9.86 -16.58
N ASN A 150 10.04 9.79 -17.30
CA ASN A 150 10.11 10.12 -18.73
C ASN A 150 9.54 11.52 -19.02
N ASN A 151 8.55 11.62 -19.90
CA ASN A 151 7.93 12.89 -20.32
C ASN A 151 6.62 13.20 -19.56
N SER A 152 6.32 12.47 -18.48
CA SER A 152 5.10 12.65 -17.72
C SER A 152 5.37 12.91 -16.23
N TYR A 153 4.35 13.42 -15.54
CA TYR A 153 4.38 13.72 -14.11
C TYR A 153 3.32 12.93 -13.39
N TYR A 154 3.68 12.33 -12.25
CA TYR A 154 2.83 11.41 -11.51
C TYR A 154 2.67 11.85 -10.06
N VAL A 155 1.47 11.63 -9.56
CA VAL A 155 1.10 11.79 -8.15
C VAL A 155 0.55 10.47 -7.61
N ASP A 156 0.22 10.46 -6.32
CA ASP A 156 -0.28 9.30 -5.60
C ASP A 156 -1.38 8.56 -6.38
N GLY A 157 -1.21 7.24 -6.48
CA GLY A 157 -2.17 6.36 -7.12
C GLY A 157 -3.55 6.38 -6.46
N GLY A 158 -3.61 6.71 -5.16
CA GLY A 158 -4.85 6.87 -4.40
C GLY A 158 -5.77 7.98 -4.91
N THR A 159 -5.27 8.87 -5.78
CA THR A 159 -6.08 9.87 -6.48
C THR A 159 -7.17 9.22 -7.34
N LEU A 160 -6.86 8.09 -8.00
CA LEU A 160 -7.77 7.36 -8.88
C LEU A 160 -8.06 5.93 -8.41
N ASN A 161 -7.11 5.28 -7.73
CA ASN A 161 -7.25 3.89 -7.31
C ASN A 161 -6.45 3.60 -6.04
N ASN A 162 -7.07 3.77 -4.90
CA ASN A 162 -6.41 3.56 -3.62
C ASN A 162 -6.33 2.08 -3.19
N PHE A 163 -7.15 1.20 -3.78
CA PHE A 163 -7.20 -0.24 -3.46
C PHE A 163 -7.30 -1.07 -4.74
N PRO A 164 -6.16 -1.42 -5.38
CA PRO A 164 -6.11 -1.93 -6.75
C PRO A 164 -6.36 -3.45 -6.86
N VAL A 165 -7.47 -3.95 -6.34
CA VAL A 165 -7.82 -5.39 -6.31
C VAL A 165 -7.92 -5.99 -7.70
N GLU A 166 -8.45 -5.24 -8.65
CA GLU A 166 -8.70 -5.69 -10.03
C GLU A 166 -7.44 -6.09 -10.76
N LEU A 167 -6.27 -5.54 -10.37
CA LEU A 167 -5.00 -5.83 -11.04
C LEU A 167 -4.58 -7.30 -10.87
N LEU A 168 -4.94 -7.92 -9.75
CA LEU A 168 -4.54 -9.30 -9.45
C LEU A 168 -5.59 -10.35 -9.83
N LYS A 169 -6.81 -9.93 -10.18
CA LYS A 169 -7.95 -10.86 -10.36
C LYS A 169 -7.75 -11.93 -11.43
N LYS A 170 -6.99 -11.62 -12.48
CA LYS A 170 -6.73 -12.57 -13.58
C LYS A 170 -5.49 -13.44 -13.35
N GLN A 171 -4.66 -13.10 -12.39
CA GLN A 171 -3.35 -13.72 -12.17
C GLN A 171 -3.30 -14.61 -10.93
N CYS A 172 -4.28 -14.44 -10.01
CA CYS A 172 -4.29 -15.09 -8.72
C CYS A 172 -5.51 -15.97 -8.53
N ASP A 173 -5.29 -17.12 -7.90
CA ASP A 173 -6.33 -18.07 -7.50
C ASP A 173 -7.09 -17.58 -6.27
N LYS A 174 -6.40 -16.81 -5.40
CA LYS A 174 -6.92 -16.20 -4.17
C LYS A 174 -6.41 -14.77 -4.02
N ILE A 175 -7.26 -13.89 -3.51
CA ILE A 175 -6.91 -12.49 -3.25
C ILE A 175 -7.12 -12.15 -1.78
N ILE A 176 -6.05 -11.72 -1.14
CA ILE A 176 -6.05 -11.17 0.22
C ILE A 176 -5.93 -9.66 0.11
N GLY A 177 -6.94 -8.94 0.57
CA GLY A 177 -6.95 -7.48 0.60
C GLY A 177 -6.68 -6.96 2.00
N ILE A 178 -5.72 -6.03 2.15
CA ILE A 178 -5.47 -5.32 3.41
C ILE A 178 -5.79 -3.85 3.16
N TYR A 179 -6.87 -3.37 3.80
CA TYR A 179 -7.37 -2.02 3.64
C TYR A 179 -7.20 -1.21 4.93
N VAL A 180 -6.31 -0.23 4.91
CA VAL A 180 -5.94 0.57 6.09
C VAL A 180 -6.49 1.99 6.06
N ASN A 181 -7.39 2.26 5.13
CA ASN A 181 -7.95 3.60 4.92
C ASN A 181 -9.46 3.66 5.23
N ALA A 182 -9.94 2.77 6.12
CA ALA A 182 -11.34 2.78 6.56
C ALA A 182 -11.78 4.16 7.05
N LEU A 183 -13.06 4.46 6.88
CA LEU A 183 -13.63 5.75 7.19
C LEU A 183 -14.48 5.63 8.46
N ASP A 184 -14.04 6.26 9.54
CA ASP A 184 -14.82 6.43 10.75
C ASP A 184 -15.49 7.82 10.77
N THR A 185 -16.56 7.98 11.56
CA THR A 185 -17.12 9.30 11.85
C THR A 185 -16.15 10.03 12.78
N ILE A 186 -15.85 11.29 12.48
CA ILE A 186 -14.95 12.13 13.27
C ILE A 186 -15.69 13.35 13.80
N ASP A 187 -15.19 13.95 14.90
CA ASP A 187 -15.65 15.24 15.39
C ASP A 187 -15.04 16.36 14.54
N ILE A 188 -15.80 17.46 14.35
CA ILE A 188 -15.32 18.66 13.63
C ILE A 188 -14.02 19.23 14.25
N LYS A 189 -13.84 19.05 15.55
CA LYS A 189 -12.65 19.49 16.29
C LYS A 189 -11.36 18.79 15.85
N GLU A 190 -11.46 17.67 15.14
CA GLU A 190 -10.32 16.96 14.55
C GLU A 190 -9.79 17.65 13.28
N LEU A 191 -10.65 18.44 12.61
CA LEU A 191 -10.31 19.18 11.40
C LEU A 191 -9.71 20.55 11.74
N LYS A 192 -8.57 20.56 12.44
CA LYS A 192 -7.93 21.78 12.97
C LYS A 192 -7.31 22.71 11.92
N HIS A 193 -6.97 22.18 10.75
CA HIS A 193 -6.27 22.91 9.71
C HIS A 193 -6.84 22.58 8.32
N SER A 194 -6.67 23.49 7.36
CA SER A 194 -7.16 23.32 5.98
C SER A 194 -6.68 22.02 5.30
N HIS A 195 -5.44 21.61 5.57
CA HIS A 195 -4.92 20.36 5.04
C HIS A 195 -5.64 19.11 5.61
N HIS A 196 -6.10 19.13 6.87
CA HIS A 196 -6.94 18.04 7.42
C HIS A 196 -8.27 17.93 6.68
N VAL A 197 -8.88 19.07 6.32
CA VAL A 197 -10.12 19.11 5.52
C VAL A 197 -9.87 18.55 4.12
N ALA A 198 -8.79 18.97 3.47
CA ALA A 198 -8.42 18.48 2.14
C ALA A 198 -8.12 16.98 2.13
N GLU A 199 -7.33 16.49 3.10
CA GLU A 199 -7.04 15.06 3.29
C GLU A 199 -8.33 14.26 3.51
N ARG A 200 -9.23 14.77 4.36
CA ARG A 200 -10.51 14.11 4.64
C ARG A 200 -11.40 14.06 3.39
N ALA A 201 -11.49 15.15 2.65
CA ALA A 201 -12.27 15.21 1.41
C ALA A 201 -11.72 14.23 0.36
N PHE A 202 -10.41 14.17 0.19
CA PHE A 202 -9.74 13.21 -0.68
C PHE A 202 -10.05 11.76 -0.27
N LYS A 203 -9.98 11.46 1.04
CA LYS A 203 -10.31 10.16 1.59
C LYS A 203 -11.78 9.78 1.36
N LEU A 204 -12.71 10.71 1.58
CA LEU A 204 -14.15 10.49 1.35
C LEU A 204 -14.45 10.06 -0.09
N LYS A 205 -13.75 10.65 -1.07
CA LYS A 205 -13.90 10.30 -2.48
C LYS A 205 -13.44 8.85 -2.73
N SER A 206 -12.23 8.50 -2.30
CA SER A 206 -11.65 7.19 -2.59
C SER A 206 -12.36 6.04 -1.89
N VAL A 207 -12.83 6.24 -0.64
CA VAL A 207 -13.44 5.18 0.18
C VAL A 207 -14.68 4.56 -0.46
N LYS A 208 -15.55 5.37 -1.07
CA LYS A 208 -16.77 4.86 -1.74
C LYS A 208 -16.43 3.92 -2.90
N GLU A 209 -15.41 4.28 -3.68
CA GLU A 209 -14.93 3.47 -4.80
C GLU A 209 -14.21 2.20 -4.31
N ASP A 210 -13.49 2.28 -3.19
CA ASP A 210 -12.77 1.15 -2.62
C ASP A 210 -13.70 0.10 -2.02
N TYR A 211 -14.77 0.52 -1.31
CA TYR A 211 -15.69 -0.40 -0.63
C TYR A 211 -16.39 -1.37 -1.59
N VAL A 212 -16.72 -0.94 -2.81
CA VAL A 212 -17.33 -1.84 -3.81
C VAL A 212 -16.37 -2.94 -4.26
N LYS A 213 -15.06 -2.78 -4.03
CA LYS A 213 -14.03 -3.75 -4.39
C LYS A 213 -13.83 -4.82 -3.30
N PHE A 214 -14.29 -4.61 -2.07
CA PHE A 214 -14.12 -5.53 -0.95
C PHE A 214 -14.62 -6.94 -1.24
N LYS A 215 -15.77 -7.05 -1.92
CA LYS A 215 -16.35 -8.33 -2.36
C LYS A 215 -15.52 -9.11 -3.38
N LYS A 216 -14.45 -8.50 -3.91
CA LYS A 216 -13.52 -9.14 -4.86
C LYS A 216 -12.37 -9.83 -4.14
N CYS A 217 -12.21 -9.63 -2.82
CA CYS A 217 -11.22 -10.30 -2.00
C CYS A 217 -11.79 -11.60 -1.43
N ASP A 218 -10.99 -12.68 -1.42
CA ASP A 218 -11.32 -13.91 -0.72
C ASP A 218 -11.16 -13.75 0.79
N LEU A 219 -10.15 -12.98 1.22
CA LEU A 219 -9.95 -12.51 2.58
C LEU A 219 -9.78 -10.99 2.57
N LEU A 220 -10.58 -10.29 3.37
CA LEU A 220 -10.43 -8.86 3.60
C LEU A 220 -10.02 -8.60 5.05
N VAL A 221 -8.90 -7.91 5.21
CA VAL A 221 -8.42 -7.39 6.49
C VAL A 221 -8.61 -5.88 6.50
N CYS A 222 -9.49 -5.39 7.36
CA CYS A 222 -9.82 -3.98 7.48
C CYS A 222 -9.79 -3.56 8.96
N PRO A 223 -8.59 -3.19 9.51
CA PRO A 223 -8.46 -2.78 10.88
C PRO A 223 -9.27 -1.52 11.17
N LYS A 224 -10.09 -1.58 12.22
CA LYS A 224 -10.93 -0.45 12.65
C LYS A 224 -10.14 0.54 13.52
N GLY A 225 -10.62 1.79 13.58
CA GLY A 225 -10.05 2.81 14.45
C GLY A 225 -8.68 3.31 14.02
N LEU A 226 -8.26 3.07 12.76
CA LEU A 226 -7.03 3.63 12.22
C LEU A 226 -7.19 5.11 11.84
N ASP A 227 -8.40 5.62 11.72
CA ASP A 227 -8.70 7.02 11.39
C ASP A 227 -8.17 8.02 12.40
N LYS A 228 -8.10 7.63 13.68
CA LYS A 228 -7.50 8.45 14.73
C LYS A 228 -6.01 8.72 14.54
N TYR A 229 -5.34 7.97 13.66
CA TYR A 229 -3.95 8.18 13.33
C TYR A 229 -3.83 8.96 12.03
N GLY A 230 -3.23 10.14 12.08
CA GLY A 230 -2.97 10.97 10.90
C GLY A 230 -2.08 10.24 9.89
N THR A 231 -2.15 10.68 8.63
CA THR A 231 -1.36 10.11 7.53
C THR A 231 0.15 10.10 7.81
N PHE A 232 0.62 10.97 8.71
CA PHE A 232 2.03 11.15 9.07
C PHE A 232 2.33 10.82 10.55
N ASP A 233 1.45 10.12 11.24
CA ASP A 233 1.59 9.80 12.67
C ASP A 233 2.59 8.67 12.90
N LYS A 234 3.86 9.04 13.06
CA LYS A 234 4.96 8.12 13.35
C LYS A 234 4.98 7.63 14.82
N LYS A 235 4.36 8.37 15.74
CA LYS A 235 4.42 8.07 17.18
C LYS A 235 3.66 6.78 17.51
N ASN A 236 2.59 6.50 16.79
CA ASN A 236 1.69 5.38 17.03
C ASN A 236 1.98 4.14 16.16
N LEU A 237 3.14 4.09 15.53
CA LEU A 237 3.51 3.06 14.56
C LEU A 237 3.35 1.64 15.11
N LYS A 238 3.69 1.40 16.40
CA LYS A 238 3.50 0.10 17.05
C LYS A 238 2.02 -0.26 17.18
N HIS A 239 1.17 0.66 17.63
CA HIS A 239 -0.27 0.40 17.75
C HIS A 239 -0.93 0.12 16.40
N ILE A 240 -0.51 0.83 15.35
CA ILE A 240 -0.98 0.61 13.99
C ILE A 240 -0.58 -0.79 13.50
N PHE A 241 0.68 -1.17 13.71
CA PHE A 241 1.19 -2.50 13.39
C PHE A 241 0.41 -3.60 14.12
N ASP A 242 0.26 -3.47 15.45
CA ASP A 242 -0.45 -4.44 16.29
C ASP A 242 -1.93 -4.58 15.85
N SER A 243 -2.57 -3.48 15.45
CA SER A 243 -3.94 -3.49 14.92
C SER A 243 -4.04 -4.31 13.64
N GLY A 244 -3.10 -4.14 12.69
CA GLY A 244 -3.04 -4.94 11.47
C GLY A 244 -2.81 -6.42 11.75
N TYR A 245 -1.88 -6.72 12.65
CA TYR A 245 -1.58 -8.10 13.07
C TYR A 245 -2.81 -8.78 13.68
N ASN A 246 -3.39 -8.19 14.73
CA ASN A 246 -4.51 -8.79 15.45
C ASN A 246 -5.75 -8.96 14.57
N THR A 247 -6.09 -7.94 13.77
CA THR A 247 -7.22 -8.05 12.82
C THR A 247 -7.01 -9.17 11.81
N THR A 248 -5.77 -9.40 11.38
CA THR A 248 -5.46 -10.50 10.45
C THR A 248 -5.59 -11.85 11.13
N ILE A 249 -5.07 -12.00 12.37
CA ILE A 249 -5.25 -13.23 13.16
C ILE A 249 -6.74 -13.57 13.32
N ASP A 250 -7.57 -12.57 13.65
CA ASP A 250 -9.01 -12.78 13.82
C ASP A 250 -9.68 -13.19 12.49
N ALA A 251 -9.31 -12.57 11.38
CA ALA A 251 -9.84 -12.91 10.07
C ALA A 251 -9.44 -14.33 9.63
N LEU A 252 -8.23 -14.77 9.98
CA LEU A 252 -7.73 -16.11 9.65
C LEU A 252 -8.43 -17.25 10.42
N LYS A 253 -9.05 -16.98 11.58
CA LYS A 253 -9.82 -17.99 12.33
C LYS A 253 -10.94 -18.63 11.52
N THR A 254 -11.51 -17.90 10.58
CA THR A 254 -12.63 -18.34 9.74
C THR A 254 -12.25 -18.54 8.27
N PHE A 255 -11.03 -18.19 7.89
CA PHE A 255 -10.54 -18.27 6.53
C PHE A 255 -9.80 -19.57 6.26
N ASP A 256 -10.24 -20.29 5.25
CA ASP A 256 -9.56 -21.48 4.75
C ASP A 256 -9.11 -21.20 3.30
N ILE A 257 -7.80 -21.04 3.12
CA ILE A 257 -7.22 -20.71 1.82
C ILE A 257 -7.42 -21.82 0.78
N THR A 258 -7.68 -23.06 1.23
CA THR A 258 -7.88 -24.22 0.34
C THR A 258 -9.32 -24.36 -0.12
N LYS A 259 -10.29 -23.76 0.57
CA LYS A 259 -11.70 -23.80 0.17
C LYS A 259 -11.89 -23.11 -1.19
N ASN A 260 -12.62 -23.76 -2.08
CA ASN A 260 -12.95 -23.33 -3.46
C ASN A 260 -11.90 -23.59 -4.55
N LEU A 261 -10.85 -24.37 -4.31
CA LEU A 261 -9.98 -24.86 -5.40
C LEU A 261 -10.70 -25.92 -6.28
N ASN A 262 -11.77 -26.53 -5.77
CA ASN A 262 -12.50 -27.62 -6.43
C ASN A 262 -13.63 -27.17 -7.38
N LYS A 263 -13.81 -25.86 -7.64
CA LYS A 263 -14.87 -25.37 -8.54
C LYS A 263 -14.46 -25.23 -10.02
N ILE A 264 -13.23 -25.62 -10.36
CA ILE A 264 -12.71 -25.51 -11.76
C ILE A 264 -12.55 -26.90 -12.42
N SER A 265 -13.02 -27.96 -11.78
CA SER A 265 -12.98 -29.32 -12.35
C SER A 265 -14.42 -29.82 -12.55
N ASN A 266 -15.16 -29.21 -13.45
CA ASN A 266 -16.32 -29.80 -14.14
C ASN A 266 -16.58 -29.00 -15.41
#